data_42d0d001d03640b4d441515eaf13332e
#
_entry.id   42d0d001d03640b4d441515eaf13332e
#
_cell.length_a   1.000
_cell.length_b   1.000
_cell.length_c   1.000
_cell.angle_alpha   90.00
_cell.angle_beta   90.00
_cell.angle_gamma   90.00
#
_symmetry.space_group_name_H-M   'P 1'
#
loop_
_entity.id
_entity.type
_entity.pdbx_description
1 polymer ?
#
loop_
_entity_poly.entity_id
_entity_poly.type
_entity_poly.pdbx_seq_one_letter_code
_entity_poly.pdbx_strand_id
1 'polypeptide(L)'
;MNKASGGDGIPVELFQILKDDSVKVLHSICQQIWKTQQWPQDWKRSVFIPIPKKGNAKECSNYCTITLISHASKVMFKILQARLQQYVNHELPDVQAGFRKGRGTRDQIANIHWIMEKAREFQKNIYFCFIDYAKAFDCVDHKKLWKILQEMGISDHLTCLLRNLYAGQETTVRTGHGTTDWFQIGKGVRQGCILSPCLFNFYAEYIVRNAGLEETQAGIKIAGRNINNLRYADDTTLMEESEEELKSLLMKVKVGSEKVGLKLNIQKRHLLLERKVMTNPDNIFKSRDITLPTKVRLVKAMVFPVVMYGCEIWTVKKAES
;
A
#
# COMPACT_ATOMS: atom_id res chain seq x y z
N MET A 1 23.43 -3.04 17.91
CA MET A 1 22.33 -3.17 16.92
C MET A 1 22.75 -2.45 15.66
N ASN A 2 23.26 -3.15 14.66
CA ASN A 2 23.76 -2.52 13.43
C ASN A 2 22.59 -2.27 12.46
N LYS A 3 21.97 -1.09 12.53
CA LYS A 3 21.00 -0.68 11.50
C LYS A 3 21.76 -0.08 10.31
N ALA A 4 21.36 -0.44 9.10
CA ALA A 4 21.95 0.11 7.89
C ALA A 4 21.78 1.64 7.84
N SER A 5 22.87 2.35 7.53
CA SER A 5 22.86 3.79 7.31
C SER A 5 22.14 4.16 6.02
N GLY A 6 21.61 5.39 5.96
CA GLY A 6 21.06 5.96 4.73
C GLY A 6 22.14 6.39 3.74
N GLY A 7 21.73 7.19 2.73
CA GLY A 7 22.63 7.74 1.72
C GLY A 7 23.68 8.73 2.27
N ASP A 8 23.45 9.24 3.47
CA ASP A 8 24.37 10.14 4.20
C ASP A 8 25.47 9.39 4.97
N GLY A 9 25.40 8.06 5.04
CA GLY A 9 26.38 7.23 5.77
C GLY A 9 26.32 7.36 7.30
N ILE A 10 25.42 8.18 7.86
CA ILE A 10 25.35 8.43 9.31
C ILE A 10 24.63 7.29 10.02
N PRO A 11 25.28 6.54 10.93
CA PRO A 11 24.65 5.47 11.67
C PRO A 11 23.72 6.02 12.75
N VAL A 12 22.68 5.25 13.09
CA VAL A 12 21.70 5.67 14.11
C VAL A 12 22.31 5.76 15.50
N GLU A 13 23.34 5.01 15.78
CA GLU A 13 24.10 4.99 17.04
C GLU A 13 24.68 6.36 17.38
N LEU A 14 25.05 7.18 16.39
CA LEU A 14 25.54 8.54 16.61
C LEU A 14 24.50 9.41 17.34
N PHE A 15 23.24 9.30 16.97
CA PHE A 15 22.15 10.05 17.63
C PHE A 15 21.91 9.58 19.08
N GLN A 16 22.19 8.32 19.38
CA GLN A 16 22.11 7.77 20.73
C GLN A 16 23.25 8.28 21.63
N ILE A 17 24.43 8.46 21.06
CA ILE A 17 25.61 8.98 21.79
C ILE A 17 25.44 10.47 22.10
N LEU A 18 24.99 11.26 21.12
CA LEU A 18 24.89 12.73 21.25
C LEU A 18 23.66 13.18 22.09
N LYS A 19 22.71 12.30 22.37
CA LYS A 19 21.52 12.57 23.23
C LYS A 19 20.90 13.97 22.98
N ASP A 20 20.95 14.84 24.01
CA ASP A 20 20.29 16.14 24.00
C ASP A 20 20.84 17.12 22.93
N ASP A 21 22.11 17.05 22.60
CA ASP A 21 22.69 17.92 21.58
C ASP A 21 22.19 17.51 20.19
N SER A 22 22.03 16.22 19.91
CA SER A 22 21.42 15.78 18.67
C SER A 22 19.96 16.24 18.56
N VAL A 23 19.21 16.25 19.65
CA VAL A 23 17.82 16.76 19.67
C VAL A 23 17.76 18.25 19.34
N LYS A 24 18.64 19.08 19.94
CA LYS A 24 18.70 20.53 19.67
C LYS A 24 19.01 20.81 18.19
N VAL A 25 20.01 20.12 17.63
CA VAL A 25 20.40 20.27 16.21
C VAL A 25 19.27 19.83 15.29
N LEU A 26 18.69 18.64 15.50
CA LEU A 26 17.58 18.13 14.69
C LEU A 26 16.34 19.05 14.79
N HIS A 27 16.05 19.58 15.98
CA HIS A 27 14.94 20.51 16.16
C HIS A 27 15.15 21.79 15.33
N SER A 28 16.36 22.38 15.39
CA SER A 28 16.72 23.57 14.59
C SER A 28 16.58 23.31 13.09
N ILE A 29 17.08 22.17 12.60
CA ILE A 29 16.96 21.78 11.19
C ILE A 29 15.46 21.60 10.80
N CYS A 30 14.68 20.91 11.62
CA CYS A 30 13.25 20.72 11.37
C CYS A 30 12.50 22.06 11.34
N GLN A 31 12.81 23.00 12.24
CA GLN A 31 12.22 24.33 12.24
C GLN A 31 12.60 25.11 10.97
N GLN A 32 13.86 25.03 10.53
CA GLN A 32 14.29 25.69 9.31
C GLN A 32 13.58 25.11 8.09
N ILE A 33 13.50 23.78 7.96
CA ILE A 33 12.75 23.13 6.87
C ILE A 33 11.29 23.56 6.88
N TRP A 34 10.66 23.61 8.06
CA TRP A 34 9.28 24.03 8.20
C TRP A 34 9.05 25.48 7.73
N LYS A 35 9.96 26.40 8.10
CA LYS A 35 9.84 27.81 7.73
C LYS A 35 10.19 28.09 6.28
N THR A 36 11.28 27.52 5.78
CA THR A 36 11.82 27.82 4.45
C THR A 36 11.31 26.88 3.35
N GLN A 37 10.73 25.72 3.73
CA GLN A 37 10.34 24.65 2.84
C GLN A 37 11.49 24.06 2.01
N GLN A 38 12.74 24.33 2.41
CA GLN A 38 13.93 23.82 1.75
C GLN A 38 14.46 22.60 2.52
N TRP A 39 14.84 21.58 1.78
CA TRP A 39 15.33 20.33 2.31
C TRP A 39 16.84 20.20 2.10
N PRO A 40 17.60 19.69 3.08
CA PRO A 40 18.97 19.28 2.85
C PRO A 40 19.05 18.25 1.71
N GLN A 41 20.06 18.39 0.84
CA GLN A 41 20.20 17.52 -0.33
C GLN A 41 20.34 16.04 0.07
N ASP A 42 21.09 15.76 1.15
CA ASP A 42 21.26 14.40 1.65
C ASP A 42 19.95 13.74 2.12
N TRP A 43 18.95 14.54 2.52
CA TRP A 43 17.63 14.02 2.89
C TRP A 43 16.75 13.69 1.67
N LYS A 44 17.12 14.21 0.50
CA LYS A 44 16.51 13.86 -0.79
C LYS A 44 17.15 12.61 -1.39
N ARG A 45 18.35 12.23 -0.96
CA ARG A 45 19.07 11.04 -1.40
C ARG A 45 18.59 9.78 -0.71
N SER A 46 18.65 8.68 -1.44
CA SER A 46 18.26 7.36 -0.92
C SER A 46 19.13 6.25 -1.53
N VAL A 47 19.21 5.13 -0.84
CA VAL A 47 19.85 3.91 -1.35
C VAL A 47 18.80 2.83 -1.52
N PHE A 48 18.66 2.30 -2.71
CA PHE A 48 17.76 1.18 -3.01
C PHE A 48 18.47 -0.15 -2.79
N ILE A 49 17.84 -1.01 -2.02
CA ILE A 49 18.25 -2.40 -1.83
C ILE A 49 17.24 -3.27 -2.58
N PRO A 50 17.62 -3.94 -3.67
CA PRO A 50 16.74 -4.84 -4.40
C PRO A 50 16.54 -6.14 -3.62
N ILE A 51 15.29 -6.47 -3.33
CA ILE A 51 14.90 -7.73 -2.69
C ILE A 51 14.28 -8.63 -3.74
N PRO A 52 14.80 -9.83 -3.98
CA PRO A 52 14.25 -10.75 -4.98
C PRO A 52 12.88 -11.27 -4.54
N LYS A 53 11.93 -11.25 -5.46
CA LYS A 53 10.65 -11.97 -5.36
C LYS A 53 10.83 -13.41 -5.88
N LYS A 54 9.82 -14.26 -5.66
CA LYS A 54 9.77 -15.57 -6.31
C LYS A 54 9.70 -15.40 -7.84
N GLY A 55 10.59 -16.02 -8.58
CA GLY A 55 10.63 -15.96 -10.05
C GLY A 55 12.05 -15.94 -10.60
N ASN A 56 12.17 -15.56 -11.88
CA ASN A 56 13.46 -15.47 -12.57
C ASN A 56 14.27 -14.28 -12.03
N ALA A 57 15.40 -14.53 -11.39
CA ALA A 57 16.27 -13.50 -10.81
C ALA A 57 16.94 -12.58 -11.87
N LYS A 58 16.88 -12.95 -13.16
CA LYS A 58 17.42 -12.11 -14.26
C LYS A 58 16.45 -10.99 -14.67
N GLU A 59 15.20 -11.02 -14.20
CA GLU A 59 14.20 -10.03 -14.56
C GLU A 59 14.05 -8.98 -13.46
N CYS A 60 14.26 -7.68 -13.80
CA CYS A 60 14.08 -6.57 -12.88
C CYS A 60 12.64 -6.46 -12.32
N SER A 61 11.65 -6.99 -13.04
CA SER A 61 10.24 -7.06 -12.59
C SER A 61 10.07 -7.93 -11.35
N ASN A 62 10.96 -8.89 -11.12
CA ASN A 62 10.94 -9.82 -10.00
C ASN A 62 11.66 -9.29 -8.75
N TYR A 63 11.95 -8.00 -8.70
CA TYR A 63 12.50 -7.36 -7.52
C TYR A 63 11.54 -6.33 -6.94
N CYS A 64 11.59 -6.22 -5.61
CA CYS A 64 11.02 -5.14 -4.84
C CYS A 64 12.15 -4.33 -4.22
N THR A 65 12.07 -3.02 -4.21
CA THR A 65 13.12 -2.18 -3.63
C THR A 65 12.76 -1.76 -2.22
N ILE A 66 13.69 -1.89 -1.28
CA ILE A 66 13.61 -1.22 0.02
C ILE A 66 14.47 0.02 -0.04
N THR A 67 13.94 1.15 0.42
CA THR A 67 14.62 2.43 0.38
C THR A 67 15.27 2.72 1.73
N LEU A 68 16.58 2.85 1.75
CA LEU A 68 17.33 3.35 2.90
C LEU A 68 17.46 4.87 2.78
N ILE A 69 17.00 5.57 3.81
CA ILE A 69 17.01 7.03 3.91
C ILE A 69 17.76 7.47 5.17
N SER A 70 18.24 8.71 5.19
CA SER A 70 18.89 9.32 6.36
C SER A 70 18.10 9.10 7.64
N HIS A 71 18.78 8.73 8.72
CA HIS A 71 18.15 8.57 10.04
C HIS A 71 17.64 9.91 10.58
N ALA A 72 18.35 11.01 10.33
CA ALA A 72 17.94 12.35 10.70
C ALA A 72 16.63 12.74 10.02
N SER A 73 16.50 12.46 8.72
CA SER A 73 15.29 12.79 7.96
C SER A 73 14.02 12.12 8.49
N LYS A 74 14.16 10.92 9.10
CA LYS A 74 13.02 10.18 9.67
C LYS A 74 12.32 10.97 10.78
N VAL A 75 13.03 11.84 11.51
CA VAL A 75 12.43 12.71 12.54
C VAL A 75 11.43 13.66 11.89
N MET A 76 11.86 14.40 10.86
CA MET A 76 10.96 15.32 10.13
C MET A 76 9.81 14.57 9.44
N PHE A 77 10.10 13.40 8.86
CA PHE A 77 9.05 12.57 8.23
C PHE A 77 8.01 12.11 9.25
N LYS A 78 8.42 11.83 10.50
CA LYS A 78 7.49 11.49 11.58
C LYS A 78 6.59 12.68 11.95
N ILE A 79 7.14 13.89 11.96
CA ILE A 79 6.37 15.12 12.19
C ILE A 79 5.35 15.32 11.05
N LEU A 80 5.78 15.20 9.80
CA LEU A 80 4.87 15.31 8.64
C LEU A 80 3.81 14.21 8.64
N GLN A 81 4.18 12.97 8.96
CA GLN A 81 3.22 11.88 9.10
C GLN A 81 2.14 12.19 10.13
N ALA A 82 2.52 12.69 11.30
CA ALA A 82 1.56 13.05 12.35
C ALA A 82 0.59 14.16 11.89
N ARG A 83 1.07 15.11 11.07
CA ARG A 83 0.21 16.15 10.47
C ARG A 83 -0.72 15.56 9.41
N LEU A 84 -0.20 14.71 8.52
CA LEU A 84 -1.01 14.04 7.50
C LEU A 84 -2.04 13.09 8.09
N GLN A 85 -1.76 12.48 9.26
CA GLN A 85 -2.66 11.53 9.89
C GLN A 85 -4.01 12.15 10.27
N GLN A 86 -4.07 13.44 10.54
CA GLN A 86 -5.31 14.18 10.80
C GLN A 86 -6.22 14.14 9.56
N TYR A 87 -5.65 14.40 8.38
CA TYR A 87 -6.35 14.30 7.11
C TYR A 87 -6.72 12.86 6.74
N VAL A 88 -5.82 11.90 6.96
CA VAL A 88 -6.09 10.46 6.76
C VAL A 88 -7.33 10.02 7.54
N ASN A 89 -7.45 10.44 8.79
CA ASN A 89 -8.59 10.05 9.63
C ASN A 89 -9.91 10.68 9.18
N HIS A 90 -9.87 11.85 8.55
CA HIS A 90 -11.04 12.56 8.06
C HIS A 90 -11.44 12.13 6.65
N GLU A 91 -10.47 12.02 5.75
CA GLU A 91 -10.71 11.81 4.31
C GLU A 91 -10.85 10.35 3.90
N LEU A 92 -10.23 9.41 4.63
CA LEU A 92 -10.29 8.02 4.22
C LEU A 92 -11.49 7.30 4.85
N PRO A 93 -12.34 6.64 4.04
CA PRO A 93 -13.47 5.89 4.54
C PRO A 93 -13.04 4.64 5.31
N ASP A 94 -13.99 4.06 6.05
CA ASP A 94 -13.74 2.89 6.89
C ASP A 94 -13.35 1.62 6.11
N VAL A 95 -13.71 1.55 4.85
CA VAL A 95 -13.37 0.43 3.96
C VAL A 95 -11.88 0.35 3.62
N GLN A 96 -11.11 1.48 3.73
CA GLN A 96 -9.66 1.47 3.61
C GLN A 96 -9.01 1.19 4.97
N ALA A 97 -8.45 -0.01 5.14
CA ALA A 97 -7.79 -0.45 6.36
C ALA A 97 -6.26 -0.36 6.30
N GLY A 98 -5.68 -0.22 5.11
CA GLY A 98 -4.24 -0.23 4.90
C GLY A 98 -3.53 0.90 5.65
N PHE A 99 -2.50 0.54 6.43
CA PHE A 99 -1.65 1.46 7.19
C PHE A 99 -2.40 2.36 8.21
N ARG A 100 -3.60 1.96 8.63
CA ARG A 100 -4.36 2.66 9.68
C ARG A 100 -4.16 1.98 11.04
N LYS A 101 -4.03 2.79 12.09
CA LYS A 101 -3.87 2.29 13.47
C LYS A 101 -5.10 1.46 13.89
N GLY A 102 -4.85 0.28 14.45
CA GLY A 102 -5.91 -0.61 14.92
C GLY A 102 -6.66 -1.36 13.82
N ARG A 103 -6.19 -1.31 12.57
CA ARG A 103 -6.77 -2.03 11.42
C ARG A 103 -5.70 -2.87 10.74
N GLY A 104 -6.01 -4.13 10.48
CA GLY A 104 -5.09 -5.07 9.87
C GLY A 104 -5.70 -5.86 8.72
N THR A 105 -4.89 -6.63 8.02
CA THR A 105 -5.36 -7.56 6.98
C THR A 105 -6.33 -8.60 7.55
N ARG A 106 -6.13 -9.02 8.80
CA ARG A 106 -7.03 -9.95 9.49
C ARG A 106 -8.45 -9.41 9.61
N ASP A 107 -8.60 -8.11 9.86
CA ASP A 107 -9.92 -7.46 9.99
C ASP A 107 -10.62 -7.47 8.63
N GLN A 108 -9.92 -7.19 7.53
CA GLN A 108 -10.50 -7.24 6.19
C GLN A 108 -10.90 -8.65 5.77
N ILE A 109 -10.10 -9.65 6.13
CA ILE A 109 -10.46 -11.06 5.91
C ILE A 109 -11.69 -11.44 6.72
N ALA A 110 -11.76 -11.06 7.99
CA ALA A 110 -12.94 -11.29 8.82
C ALA A 110 -14.19 -10.60 8.25
N ASN A 111 -14.05 -9.37 7.72
CA ASN A 111 -15.13 -8.68 7.04
C ASN A 111 -15.62 -9.44 5.80
N ILE A 112 -14.72 -9.96 4.95
CA ILE A 112 -15.09 -10.77 3.78
C ILE A 112 -15.83 -12.04 4.23
N HIS A 113 -15.30 -12.75 5.23
CA HIS A 113 -15.95 -13.94 5.78
C HIS A 113 -17.35 -13.64 6.32
N TRP A 114 -17.49 -12.56 7.08
CA TRP A 114 -18.77 -12.14 7.62
C TRP A 114 -19.78 -11.77 6.52
N ILE A 115 -19.32 -11.08 5.47
CA ILE A 115 -20.14 -10.74 4.30
C ILE A 115 -20.62 -12.04 3.60
N MET A 116 -19.73 -13.02 3.41
CA MET A 116 -20.08 -14.31 2.80
C MET A 116 -21.10 -15.08 3.65
N GLU A 117 -20.93 -15.11 4.97
CA GLU A 117 -21.89 -15.74 5.90
C GLU A 117 -23.26 -15.08 5.85
N LYS A 118 -23.30 -13.75 5.84
CA LYS A 118 -24.55 -12.98 5.73
C LYS A 118 -25.25 -13.19 4.39
N ALA A 119 -24.50 -13.19 3.30
CA ALA A 119 -25.06 -13.50 1.99
C ALA A 119 -25.67 -14.89 1.94
N ARG A 120 -25.01 -15.87 2.56
CA ARG A 120 -25.55 -17.24 2.68
C ARG A 120 -26.84 -17.28 3.52
N GLU A 121 -26.85 -16.59 4.67
CA GLU A 121 -28.01 -16.49 5.54
C GLU A 121 -29.24 -15.94 4.79
N PHE A 122 -29.01 -14.90 3.96
CA PHE A 122 -30.06 -14.25 3.17
C PHE A 122 -30.23 -14.84 1.78
N GLN A 123 -29.57 -15.95 1.44
CA GLN A 123 -29.60 -16.63 0.14
C GLN A 123 -29.30 -15.72 -1.06
N LYS A 124 -28.41 -14.72 -0.86
CA LYS A 124 -27.97 -13.79 -1.90
C LYS A 124 -26.72 -14.28 -2.60
N ASN A 125 -26.65 -14.05 -3.91
CA ASN A 125 -25.42 -14.26 -4.66
C ASN A 125 -24.45 -13.09 -4.38
N ILE A 126 -23.17 -13.41 -4.25
CA ILE A 126 -22.12 -12.41 -4.18
C ILE A 126 -21.00 -12.76 -5.15
N TYR A 127 -20.52 -11.74 -5.84
CA TYR A 127 -19.40 -11.83 -6.76
C TYR A 127 -18.26 -10.95 -6.23
N PHE A 128 -17.06 -11.51 -6.18
CA PHE A 128 -15.84 -10.80 -5.73
C PHE A 128 -14.87 -10.62 -6.88
N CYS A 129 -14.21 -9.46 -6.95
CA CYS A 129 -13.08 -9.20 -7.82
C CYS A 129 -11.92 -8.66 -7.01
N PHE A 130 -10.79 -9.39 -6.98
CA PHE A 130 -9.58 -8.97 -6.33
C PHE A 130 -8.69 -8.22 -7.32
N ILE A 131 -8.33 -6.99 -6.97
CA ILE A 131 -7.49 -6.11 -7.77
C ILE A 131 -6.13 -6.01 -7.12
N ASP A 132 -5.07 -6.28 -7.90
CA ASP A 132 -3.68 -6.01 -7.56
C ASP A 132 -3.12 -5.01 -8.57
N TYR A 133 -2.36 -4.03 -8.11
CA TYR A 133 -1.70 -3.06 -8.97
C TYR A 133 -0.25 -3.48 -9.27
N ALA A 134 0.18 -3.27 -10.52
CA ALA A 134 1.56 -3.51 -10.88
C ALA A 134 2.47 -2.42 -10.33
N LYS A 135 3.29 -2.74 -9.32
CA LYS A 135 4.25 -1.80 -8.70
C LYS A 135 3.60 -0.47 -8.28
N ALA A 136 2.47 -0.55 -7.56
CA ALA A 136 1.62 0.58 -7.21
C ALA A 136 2.40 1.80 -6.66
N PHE A 137 3.25 1.57 -5.66
CA PHE A 137 4.06 2.61 -5.02
C PHE A 137 5.08 3.25 -5.99
N ASP A 138 5.64 2.48 -6.92
CA ASP A 138 6.65 2.96 -7.88
C ASP A 138 6.00 3.75 -9.04
N CYS A 139 4.67 3.62 -9.23
CA CYS A 139 3.94 4.22 -10.33
C CYS A 139 3.25 5.55 -10.01
N VAL A 140 3.27 6.00 -8.77
CA VAL A 140 2.65 7.26 -8.34
C VAL A 140 3.26 8.44 -9.11
N ASP A 141 2.45 9.17 -9.87
CA ASP A 141 2.86 10.38 -10.57
C ASP A 141 2.91 11.57 -9.61
N HIS A 142 4.08 12.20 -9.47
CA HIS A 142 4.28 13.30 -8.52
C HIS A 142 3.38 14.50 -8.83
N LYS A 143 3.23 14.90 -10.11
CA LYS A 143 2.42 16.06 -10.48
C LYS A 143 0.94 15.84 -10.11
N LYS A 144 0.45 14.64 -10.37
CA LYS A 144 -0.93 14.24 -10.01
C LYS A 144 -1.08 14.12 -8.50
N LEU A 145 -0.09 13.57 -7.80
CA LEU A 145 -0.11 13.45 -6.35
C LEU A 145 -0.32 14.82 -5.67
N TRP A 146 0.42 15.84 -6.07
CA TRP A 146 0.29 17.18 -5.46
C TRP A 146 -1.09 17.78 -5.69
N LYS A 147 -1.64 17.63 -6.89
CA LYS A 147 -3.00 18.05 -7.20
C LYS A 147 -4.03 17.30 -6.36
N ILE A 148 -3.90 16.00 -6.24
CA ILE A 148 -4.77 15.15 -5.40
C ILE A 148 -4.74 15.61 -3.94
N LEU A 149 -3.56 15.86 -3.38
CA LEU A 149 -3.44 16.32 -2.00
C LEU A 149 -4.16 17.65 -1.77
N GLN A 150 -4.09 18.59 -2.72
CA GLN A 150 -4.79 19.87 -2.66
C GLN A 150 -6.32 19.68 -2.76
N GLU A 151 -6.79 18.84 -3.70
CA GLU A 151 -8.22 18.54 -3.87
C GLU A 151 -8.80 17.82 -2.64
N MET A 152 -7.99 17.09 -1.89
CA MET A 152 -8.35 16.45 -0.62
C MET A 152 -8.17 17.38 0.59
N GLY A 153 -8.02 18.68 0.38
CA GLY A 153 -7.99 19.69 1.45
C GLY A 153 -6.72 19.73 2.28
N ILE A 154 -5.64 19.05 1.86
CA ILE A 154 -4.35 19.12 2.54
C ILE A 154 -3.75 20.50 2.30
N SER A 155 -3.32 21.18 3.39
CA SER A 155 -2.84 22.54 3.32
C SER A 155 -1.71 22.72 2.30
N ASP A 156 -1.67 23.88 1.62
CA ASP A 156 -0.65 24.22 0.63
C ASP A 156 0.76 24.15 1.24
N HIS A 157 0.91 24.51 2.50
CA HIS A 157 2.19 24.45 3.19
C HIS A 157 2.72 23.01 3.27
N LEU A 158 1.89 22.04 3.71
CA LEU A 158 2.27 20.63 3.77
C LEU A 158 2.52 20.06 2.36
N THR A 159 1.65 20.38 1.41
CA THR A 159 1.79 19.94 0.02
C THR A 159 3.08 20.48 -0.59
N CYS A 160 3.46 21.74 -0.32
CA CYS A 160 4.69 22.34 -0.81
C CYS A 160 5.92 21.68 -0.16
N LEU A 161 5.90 21.43 1.15
CA LEU A 161 6.97 20.69 1.83
C LEU A 161 7.19 19.31 1.21
N LEU A 162 6.13 18.56 0.98
CA LEU A 162 6.21 17.24 0.34
C LEU A 162 6.72 17.36 -1.10
N ARG A 163 6.19 18.27 -1.89
CA ARG A 163 6.63 18.51 -3.26
C ARG A 163 8.13 18.83 -3.33
N ASN A 164 8.62 19.70 -2.45
CA ASN A 164 10.03 20.07 -2.39
C ASN A 164 10.94 18.92 -1.91
N LEU A 165 10.44 18.02 -1.06
CA LEU A 165 11.12 16.78 -0.69
C LEU A 165 11.31 15.86 -1.89
N TYR A 166 10.26 15.73 -2.73
CA TYR A 166 10.27 14.85 -3.90
C TYR A 166 10.94 15.47 -5.12
N ALA A 167 11.07 16.80 -5.17
CA ALA A 167 11.75 17.50 -6.26
C ALA A 167 13.27 17.28 -6.19
N GLY A 168 13.85 16.79 -7.29
CA GLY A 168 15.27 16.51 -7.39
C GLY A 168 15.75 15.38 -6.48
N GLN A 169 14.90 14.39 -6.23
CA GLN A 169 15.31 13.17 -5.53
C GLN A 169 16.32 12.38 -6.34
N GLU A 170 17.36 11.91 -5.67
CA GLU A 170 18.39 11.05 -6.23
C GLU A 170 18.43 9.71 -5.49
N THR A 171 18.74 8.67 -6.22
CA THR A 171 18.96 7.35 -5.64
C THR A 171 20.14 6.65 -6.27
N THR A 172 20.68 5.70 -5.55
CA THR A 172 21.64 4.71 -6.03
C THR A 172 21.14 3.32 -5.66
N VAL A 173 21.51 2.31 -6.42
CA VAL A 173 21.18 0.91 -6.11
C VAL A 173 22.40 0.23 -5.54
N ARG A 174 22.25 -0.36 -4.36
CA ARG A 174 23.30 -1.15 -3.70
C ARG A 174 22.98 -2.64 -3.81
N THR A 175 23.93 -3.39 -4.35
CA THR A 175 23.89 -4.85 -4.46
C THR A 175 25.09 -5.48 -3.79
N GLY A 176 25.18 -6.81 -3.76
CA GLY A 176 26.40 -7.52 -3.30
C GLY A 176 27.63 -7.26 -4.18
N HIS A 177 27.45 -6.72 -5.39
CA HIS A 177 28.53 -6.44 -6.35
C HIS A 177 28.97 -4.97 -6.37
N GLY A 178 28.36 -4.11 -5.54
CA GLY A 178 28.69 -2.69 -5.47
C GLY A 178 27.46 -1.78 -5.52
N THR A 179 27.74 -0.50 -5.80
CA THR A 179 26.74 0.57 -5.82
C THR A 179 26.78 1.28 -7.18
N THR A 180 25.62 1.54 -7.77
CA THR A 180 25.52 2.29 -9.04
C THR A 180 25.85 3.77 -8.83
N ASP A 181 26.00 4.49 -9.93
CA ASP A 181 25.99 5.95 -9.91
C ASP A 181 24.62 6.49 -9.43
N TRP A 182 24.62 7.75 -8.98
CA TRP A 182 23.41 8.44 -8.58
C TRP A 182 22.56 8.80 -9.79
N PHE A 183 21.26 8.55 -9.73
CA PHE A 183 20.30 8.93 -10.76
C PHE A 183 19.04 9.55 -10.15
N GLN A 184 18.36 10.38 -10.93
CA GLN A 184 17.15 11.06 -10.49
C GLN A 184 15.92 10.18 -10.57
N ILE A 185 15.00 10.37 -9.61
CA ILE A 185 13.69 9.72 -9.56
C ILE A 185 12.61 10.75 -9.90
N GLY A 186 11.83 10.46 -10.95
CA GLY A 186 10.75 11.34 -11.41
C GLY A 186 9.34 10.90 -11.00
N LYS A 187 9.18 9.71 -10.40
CA LYS A 187 7.87 9.15 -10.00
C LYS A 187 8.03 8.15 -8.86
N GLY A 188 6.90 7.77 -8.28
CA GLY A 188 6.84 6.79 -7.20
C GLY A 188 6.99 7.41 -5.81
N VAL A 189 6.56 6.65 -4.81
CA VAL A 189 6.78 6.96 -3.39
C VAL A 189 7.73 5.94 -2.77
N ARG A 190 8.62 6.38 -1.90
CA ARG A 190 9.74 5.57 -1.36
C ARG A 190 9.22 4.40 -0.53
N GLN A 191 9.37 3.16 -1.00
CA GLN A 191 9.03 1.97 -0.20
C GLN A 191 9.90 1.90 1.06
N GLY A 192 9.26 1.73 2.23
CA GLY A 192 9.92 1.78 3.54
C GLY A 192 9.98 3.17 4.18
N CYS A 193 9.59 4.24 3.48
CA CYS A 193 9.43 5.56 4.09
C CYS A 193 8.08 5.66 4.79
N ILE A 194 8.07 6.23 5.99
CA ILE A 194 6.86 6.37 6.82
C ILE A 194 5.77 7.25 6.19
N LEU A 195 6.12 8.14 5.26
CA LEU A 195 5.18 9.02 4.55
C LEU A 195 4.46 8.29 3.42
N SER A 196 5.11 7.34 2.78
CA SER A 196 4.63 6.70 1.55
C SER A 196 3.26 6.03 1.70
N PRO A 197 2.95 5.35 2.81
CA PRO A 197 1.62 4.80 3.04
C PRO A 197 0.50 5.85 3.02
N CYS A 198 0.70 6.98 3.69
CA CYS A 198 -0.29 8.05 3.71
C CYS A 198 -0.49 8.65 2.31
N LEU A 199 0.60 8.95 1.60
CA LEU A 199 0.56 9.52 0.26
C LEU A 199 -0.11 8.58 -0.74
N PHE A 200 0.19 7.29 -0.65
CA PHE A 200 -0.43 6.28 -1.50
C PHE A 200 -1.93 6.13 -1.19
N ASN A 201 -2.32 6.12 0.08
CA ASN A 201 -3.72 6.02 0.46
C ASN A 201 -4.56 7.20 -0.09
N PHE A 202 -4.06 8.43 -0.06
CA PHE A 202 -4.73 9.57 -0.69
C PHE A 202 -4.85 9.38 -2.21
N TYR A 203 -3.79 8.90 -2.84
CA TYR A 203 -3.76 8.65 -4.27
C TYR A 203 -4.78 7.56 -4.69
N ALA A 204 -4.84 6.46 -3.94
CA ALA A 204 -5.79 5.39 -4.16
C ALA A 204 -7.24 5.82 -3.89
N GLU A 205 -7.46 6.62 -2.83
CA GLU A 205 -8.77 7.18 -2.49
C GLU A 205 -9.32 8.05 -3.61
N TYR A 206 -8.49 8.92 -4.16
CA TYR A 206 -8.85 9.76 -5.30
C TYR A 206 -9.33 8.93 -6.51
N ILE A 207 -8.69 7.81 -6.80
CA ILE A 207 -9.12 6.90 -7.89
C ILE A 207 -10.54 6.41 -7.64
N VAL A 208 -10.81 5.98 -6.42
CA VAL A 208 -12.10 5.38 -6.03
C VAL A 208 -13.22 6.41 -6.06
N ARG A 209 -12.98 7.62 -5.55
CA ARG A 209 -13.93 8.75 -5.62
C ARG A 209 -14.25 9.11 -7.06
N ASN A 210 -13.23 9.24 -7.91
CA ASN A 210 -13.42 9.58 -9.33
C ASN A 210 -14.00 8.43 -10.17
N ALA A 211 -13.95 7.20 -9.68
CA ALA A 211 -14.66 6.07 -10.27
C ALA A 211 -16.13 6.01 -9.83
N GLY A 212 -16.55 6.90 -8.91
CA GLY A 212 -17.92 6.97 -8.40
C GLY A 212 -18.33 5.75 -7.59
N LEU A 213 -17.37 5.06 -6.94
CA LEU A 213 -17.68 3.86 -6.17
C LEU A 213 -18.51 4.17 -4.91
N GLU A 214 -18.36 5.35 -4.35
CA GLU A 214 -19.10 5.77 -3.14
C GLU A 214 -20.53 6.18 -3.44
N GLU A 215 -20.80 6.65 -4.66
CA GLU A 215 -22.12 7.15 -5.10
C GLU A 215 -22.98 6.06 -5.74
N THR A 216 -22.40 4.89 -6.06
CA THR A 216 -23.15 3.81 -6.70
C THR A 216 -24.08 3.16 -5.69
N GLN A 217 -25.35 2.95 -6.10
CA GLN A 217 -26.27 2.07 -5.38
C GLN A 217 -25.88 0.59 -5.55
N ALA A 218 -24.91 0.30 -6.39
CA ALA A 218 -24.31 -1.00 -6.63
C ALA A 218 -23.51 -1.44 -5.39
N GLY A 219 -23.59 -2.73 -5.06
CA GLY A 219 -22.97 -3.31 -3.88
C GLY A 219 -23.90 -4.16 -3.06
N ILE A 220 -23.38 -4.69 -1.97
CA ILE A 220 -24.12 -5.58 -1.08
C ILE A 220 -24.73 -4.74 0.03
N LYS A 221 -26.05 -4.83 0.20
CA LYS A 221 -26.77 -4.15 1.28
C LYS A 221 -26.74 -4.97 2.56
N ILE A 222 -26.00 -4.50 3.57
CA ILE A 222 -25.89 -5.13 4.88
C ILE A 222 -26.23 -4.09 5.96
N ALA A 223 -27.22 -4.38 6.79
CA ALA A 223 -27.68 -3.50 7.87
C ALA A 223 -27.93 -2.04 7.42
N GLY A 224 -28.54 -1.87 6.23
CA GLY A 224 -28.85 -0.55 5.66
C GLY A 224 -27.66 0.18 5.04
N ARG A 225 -26.45 -0.40 5.07
CA ARG A 225 -25.24 0.15 4.42
C ARG A 225 -24.96 -0.59 3.13
N ASN A 226 -24.54 0.16 2.13
CA ASN A 226 -24.09 -0.40 0.86
C ASN A 226 -22.57 -0.61 0.90
N ILE A 227 -22.11 -1.84 0.69
CA ILE A 227 -20.68 -2.19 0.69
C ILE A 227 -20.34 -2.76 -0.68
N ASN A 228 -19.56 -2.05 -1.47
CA ASN A 228 -19.14 -2.47 -2.81
C ASN A 228 -17.62 -2.69 -2.93
N ASN A 229 -16.85 -2.29 -1.92
CA ASN A 229 -15.42 -2.50 -1.89
C ASN A 229 -14.87 -2.64 -0.47
N LEU A 230 -13.74 -3.34 -0.34
CA LEU A 230 -12.86 -3.36 0.83
C LEU A 230 -11.43 -3.17 0.35
N ARG A 231 -10.64 -2.37 1.08
CA ARG A 231 -9.30 -2.00 0.65
C ARG A 231 -8.27 -2.16 1.75
N TYR A 232 -7.08 -2.63 1.35
CA TYR A 232 -5.91 -2.64 2.20
C TYR A 232 -4.70 -2.14 1.40
N ALA A 233 -4.39 -0.85 1.51
CA ALA A 233 -3.41 -0.14 0.70
C ALA A 233 -3.72 -0.23 -0.81
N ASP A 234 -2.89 -0.95 -1.56
CA ASP A 234 -3.04 -1.21 -2.99
C ASP A 234 -3.94 -2.41 -3.30
N ASP A 235 -4.13 -3.32 -2.36
CA ASP A 235 -5.06 -4.44 -2.52
C ASP A 235 -6.51 -3.94 -2.40
N THR A 236 -7.31 -4.18 -3.42
CA THR A 236 -8.72 -3.80 -3.47
C THR A 236 -9.59 -5.00 -3.81
N THR A 237 -10.63 -5.22 -3.02
CA THR A 237 -11.67 -6.21 -3.30
C THR A 237 -12.95 -5.48 -3.67
N LEU A 238 -13.45 -5.69 -4.89
CA LEU A 238 -14.78 -5.23 -5.30
C LEU A 238 -15.79 -6.35 -5.06
N MET A 239 -17.04 -5.99 -4.76
CA MET A 239 -18.10 -6.94 -4.51
C MET A 239 -19.45 -6.42 -4.97
N GLU A 240 -20.26 -7.31 -5.57
CA GLU A 240 -21.56 -7.01 -6.13
C GLU A 240 -22.51 -8.21 -6.05
N GLU A 241 -23.83 -7.96 -6.17
CA GLU A 241 -24.86 -9.02 -6.24
C GLU A 241 -24.98 -9.61 -7.66
N SER A 242 -24.45 -8.94 -8.71
CA SER A 242 -24.42 -9.45 -10.10
C SER A 242 -23.04 -9.37 -10.74
N GLU A 243 -22.81 -10.25 -11.70
CA GLU A 243 -21.54 -10.30 -12.46
C GLU A 243 -21.40 -9.08 -13.39
N GLU A 244 -22.47 -8.63 -13.96
CA GLU A 244 -22.53 -7.50 -14.89
C GLU A 244 -22.18 -6.20 -14.18
N GLU A 245 -22.76 -5.99 -12.99
CA GLU A 245 -22.46 -4.83 -12.14
C GLU A 245 -21.00 -4.84 -11.67
N LEU A 246 -20.49 -6.02 -11.28
CA LEU A 246 -19.08 -6.18 -10.89
C LEU A 246 -18.12 -5.84 -12.05
N LYS A 247 -18.43 -6.28 -13.27
CA LYS A 247 -17.66 -5.92 -14.48
C LYS A 247 -17.71 -4.43 -14.75
N SER A 248 -18.89 -3.81 -14.63
CA SER A 248 -19.05 -2.36 -14.78
C SER A 248 -18.19 -1.60 -13.76
N LEU A 249 -18.26 -2.01 -12.49
CA LEU A 249 -17.50 -1.42 -11.39
C LEU A 249 -15.98 -1.56 -11.64
N LEU A 250 -15.52 -2.75 -12.04
CA LEU A 250 -14.12 -3.00 -12.40
C LEU A 250 -13.64 -2.09 -13.54
N MET A 251 -14.47 -1.88 -14.56
CA MET A 251 -14.11 -1.00 -15.68
C MET A 251 -13.98 0.46 -15.23
N LYS A 252 -14.85 0.95 -14.34
CA LYS A 252 -14.73 2.30 -13.76
C LYS A 252 -13.41 2.45 -12.99
N VAL A 253 -13.07 1.49 -12.12
CA VAL A 253 -11.80 1.49 -11.38
C VAL A 253 -10.60 1.44 -12.32
N LYS A 254 -10.65 0.61 -13.37
CA LYS A 254 -9.59 0.52 -14.38
C LYS A 254 -9.35 1.86 -15.05
N VAL A 255 -10.40 2.49 -15.58
CA VAL A 255 -10.32 3.79 -16.25
C VAL A 255 -9.80 4.88 -15.29
N GLY A 256 -10.30 4.92 -14.06
CA GLY A 256 -9.84 5.84 -13.02
C GLY A 256 -8.36 5.65 -12.70
N SER A 257 -7.91 4.41 -12.55
CA SER A 257 -6.52 4.06 -12.27
C SER A 257 -5.57 4.45 -13.42
N GLU A 258 -5.96 4.16 -14.66
CA GLU A 258 -5.16 4.50 -15.85
C GLU A 258 -5.01 6.01 -16.02
N LYS A 259 -6.05 6.80 -15.72
CA LYS A 259 -5.99 8.28 -15.74
C LYS A 259 -4.91 8.84 -14.82
N VAL A 260 -4.64 8.20 -13.69
CA VAL A 260 -3.58 8.62 -12.75
C VAL A 260 -2.27 7.85 -12.95
N GLY A 261 -2.19 6.92 -13.90
CA GLY A 261 -0.95 6.20 -14.23
C GLY A 261 -0.72 4.90 -13.49
N LEU A 262 -1.73 4.41 -12.74
CA LEU A 262 -1.69 3.08 -12.14
C LEU A 262 -2.23 2.04 -13.12
N LYS A 263 -1.53 0.92 -13.23
CA LYS A 263 -1.93 -0.19 -14.09
C LYS A 263 -2.36 -1.39 -13.25
N LEU A 264 -3.54 -1.93 -13.57
CA LEU A 264 -3.99 -3.17 -12.97
C LEU A 264 -3.12 -4.34 -13.46
N ASN A 265 -2.73 -5.21 -12.54
CA ASN A 265 -2.02 -6.43 -12.87
C ASN A 265 -2.99 -7.49 -13.37
N ILE A 266 -3.11 -7.60 -14.71
CA ILE A 266 -4.07 -8.49 -15.37
C ILE A 266 -3.79 -9.97 -15.09
N GLN A 267 -2.51 -10.35 -14.91
CA GLN A 267 -2.11 -11.74 -14.65
C GLN A 267 -2.54 -12.26 -13.28
N LYS A 268 -2.81 -11.35 -12.33
CA LYS A 268 -3.28 -11.66 -10.98
C LYS A 268 -4.77 -11.38 -10.76
N ARG A 269 -5.52 -11.12 -11.81
CA ARG A 269 -6.98 -10.97 -11.70
C ARG A 269 -7.59 -12.31 -11.33
N HIS A 270 -8.15 -12.38 -10.16
CA HIS A 270 -8.99 -13.50 -9.76
C HIS A 270 -10.43 -13.01 -9.67
N LEU A 271 -11.20 -13.23 -10.75
CA LEU A 271 -12.64 -13.16 -10.69
C LEU A 271 -13.10 -14.45 -10.01
N LEU A 272 -13.36 -14.38 -8.70
CA LEU A 272 -14.05 -15.46 -8.00
C LEU A 272 -15.55 -15.28 -8.26
N LEU A 273 -16.03 -15.95 -9.30
CA LEU A 273 -17.46 -16.12 -9.55
C LEU A 273 -17.98 -17.22 -8.63
N GLU A 274 -18.42 -16.90 -7.42
CA GLU A 274 -19.20 -17.84 -6.64
C GLU A 274 -20.66 -17.77 -7.07
N ARG A 275 -21.00 -18.60 -8.06
CA ARG A 275 -22.38 -19.00 -8.30
C ARG A 275 -22.82 -19.90 -7.14
N LYS A 276 -23.72 -19.41 -6.30
CA LYS A 276 -24.19 -20.01 -5.04
C LYS A 276 -23.10 -20.02 -3.97
N VAL A 277 -23.36 -19.36 -2.87
CA VAL A 277 -22.59 -19.51 -1.62
C VAL A 277 -22.55 -21.01 -1.29
N MET A 278 -21.45 -21.66 -1.63
CA MET A 278 -21.29 -23.08 -1.33
C MET A 278 -21.21 -23.27 0.17
N THR A 279 -21.99 -24.18 0.65
CA THR A 279 -22.40 -24.38 2.04
C THR A 279 -21.28 -24.81 3.01
N ASN A 280 -20.02 -24.88 2.55
CA ASN A 280 -18.87 -25.18 3.43
C ASN A 280 -17.56 -24.99 2.65
N PRO A 281 -16.51 -24.31 3.18
CA PRO A 281 -15.15 -24.32 2.61
C PRO A 281 -14.66 -25.73 2.31
N ASP A 282 -15.00 -26.72 3.14
CA ASP A 282 -14.71 -28.14 2.90
C ASP A 282 -15.30 -28.67 1.59
N ASN A 283 -16.42 -28.15 1.10
CA ASN A 283 -17.01 -28.58 -0.16
C ASN A 283 -16.26 -28.00 -1.37
N ILE A 284 -15.64 -26.83 -1.26
CA ILE A 284 -14.74 -26.29 -2.28
C ILE A 284 -13.51 -27.20 -2.42
N PHE A 285 -12.95 -27.64 -1.30
CA PHE A 285 -11.80 -28.56 -1.31
C PHE A 285 -12.15 -29.96 -1.73
N LYS A 286 -13.39 -30.42 -1.50
CA LYS A 286 -13.89 -31.76 -1.88
C LYS A 286 -14.55 -31.79 -3.25
N SER A 287 -14.94 -30.63 -3.84
CA SER A 287 -15.58 -30.60 -5.17
C SER A 287 -14.63 -31.13 -6.25
N ARG A 288 -15.12 -32.06 -7.08
CA ARG A 288 -14.41 -32.58 -8.24
C ARG A 288 -14.41 -31.61 -9.43
N ASP A 289 -15.34 -30.64 -9.44
CA ASP A 289 -15.53 -29.66 -10.52
C ASP A 289 -14.55 -28.48 -10.45
N ILE A 290 -13.86 -28.33 -9.31
CA ILE A 290 -12.85 -27.29 -9.11
C ILE A 290 -11.47 -27.92 -9.25
N THR A 291 -10.69 -27.44 -10.23
CA THR A 291 -9.36 -27.98 -10.48
C THR A 291 -8.39 -27.70 -9.33
N LEU A 292 -7.44 -28.59 -9.09
CA LEU A 292 -6.43 -28.45 -8.05
C LEU A 292 -5.67 -27.09 -8.11
N PRO A 293 -5.29 -26.57 -9.29
CA PRO A 293 -4.72 -25.23 -9.40
C PRO A 293 -5.65 -24.12 -8.91
N THR A 294 -6.97 -24.23 -9.14
CA THR A 294 -7.95 -23.25 -8.67
C THR A 294 -8.11 -23.32 -7.15
N LYS A 295 -8.14 -24.53 -6.57
CA LYS A 295 -8.16 -24.73 -5.11
C LYS A 295 -6.91 -24.15 -4.45
N VAL A 296 -5.73 -24.40 -5.02
CA VAL A 296 -4.44 -23.85 -4.54
C VAL A 296 -4.41 -22.32 -4.69
N ARG A 297 -5.01 -21.77 -5.75
CA ARG A 297 -5.13 -20.31 -5.93
C ARG A 297 -6.06 -19.68 -4.90
N LEU A 298 -7.19 -20.34 -4.59
CA LEU A 298 -8.14 -19.93 -3.54
C LEU A 298 -7.45 -19.89 -2.17
N VAL A 299 -6.71 -20.94 -1.81
CA VAL A 299 -5.91 -20.99 -0.56
C VAL A 299 -4.84 -19.90 -0.57
N LYS A 300 -4.16 -19.68 -1.69
CA LYS A 300 -3.16 -18.61 -1.81
C LYS A 300 -3.77 -17.22 -1.72
N ALA A 301 -4.94 -16.97 -2.29
CA ALA A 301 -5.62 -15.68 -2.20
C ALA A 301 -6.20 -15.41 -0.80
N MET A 302 -6.69 -16.44 -0.12
CA MET A 302 -7.36 -16.33 1.18
C MET A 302 -6.45 -16.53 2.40
N VAL A 303 -5.42 -17.38 2.28
CA VAL A 303 -4.56 -17.81 3.40
C VAL A 303 -3.16 -17.22 3.30
N PHE A 304 -2.59 -17.08 2.10
CA PHE A 304 -1.21 -16.60 1.93
C PHE A 304 -0.99 -15.14 2.38
N PRO A 305 -1.90 -14.17 2.15
CA PRO A 305 -1.73 -12.84 2.72
C PRO A 305 -1.72 -12.86 4.25
N VAL A 306 -2.51 -13.74 4.88
CA VAL A 306 -2.57 -13.90 6.35
C VAL A 306 -1.28 -14.50 6.90
N VAL A 307 -0.73 -15.49 6.21
CA VAL A 307 0.44 -16.23 6.67
C VAL A 307 1.73 -15.48 6.35
N MET A 308 1.82 -14.79 5.21
CA MET A 308 3.05 -14.11 4.78
C MET A 308 3.28 -12.75 5.43
N TYR A 309 2.22 -12.00 5.81
CA TYR A 309 2.35 -10.76 6.59
C TYR A 309 2.54 -10.99 8.10
N GLY A 310 2.29 -12.20 8.58
CA GLY A 310 2.53 -12.58 9.97
C GLY A 310 3.82 -13.36 10.20
N CYS A 311 4.50 -13.83 9.14
CA CYS A 311 5.69 -14.68 9.24
C CYS A 311 7.00 -13.96 9.60
N GLU A 312 7.04 -12.64 9.64
CA GLU A 312 8.22 -11.90 10.16
C GLU A 312 8.47 -12.14 11.66
N ILE A 313 7.54 -12.79 12.36
CA ILE A 313 7.63 -13.04 13.82
C ILE A 313 7.75 -14.54 14.15
N TRP A 314 7.61 -15.44 13.17
CA TRP A 314 7.69 -16.88 13.43
C TRP A 314 9.09 -17.42 13.08
N THR A 315 9.98 -17.39 14.07
CA THR A 315 11.16 -18.28 14.05
C THR A 315 10.66 -19.71 14.12
N VAL A 316 10.71 -20.40 13.01
CA VAL A 316 10.54 -21.88 12.98
C VAL A 316 11.74 -22.45 13.71
N LYS A 317 11.54 -22.90 14.96
CA LYS A 317 12.49 -23.80 15.60
C LYS A 317 12.60 -25.05 14.73
N LYS A 318 13.77 -25.30 14.15
CA LYS A 318 14.10 -26.61 13.60
C LYS A 318 13.87 -27.64 14.71
N ALA A 319 12.93 -28.56 14.49
CA ALA A 319 12.90 -29.79 15.27
C ALA A 319 14.13 -30.61 14.85
N GLU A 320 15.01 -30.83 15.78
CA GLU A 320 16.07 -31.85 15.66
C GLU A 320 15.41 -33.21 15.74
N SER A 321 15.62 -34.00 14.72
CA SER A 321 15.81 -35.44 14.78
C SER A 321 16.33 -35.94 13.45
#